data_57360ca36d3e96b6e8c18668a5190148
#
_entry.id   57360ca36d3e96b6e8c18668a5190148
#
_cell.length_a   1.000
_cell.length_b   1.000
_cell.length_c   1.000
_cell.angle_alpha   90.00
_cell.angle_beta   90.00
_cell.angle_gamma   90.00
#
_symmetry.space_group_name_H-M   'P 1'
#
loop_
_entity.id
_entity.type
_entity.pdbx_description
1 polymer ?
#
loop_
_entity_poly.entity_id
_entity_poly.type
_entity_poly.pdbx_seq_one_letter_code
_entity_poly.pdbx_strand_id
1 'polypeptide(L)'
;MLGTTLPTPMYELYRERIGFSLLMTTVVFATYAAGVLAALLVVGRWSDVVGRRPMLLVATVFAIASAFAFLDAVAIGDLLLGRLLSGVSAGIATGTATAAVIEAAPRNWRTRAAAIATVANIGGLGLGPLLAGVLMQFAPEPLNLAFLVHILLMGLAAASVVVVPETSPRTGRLGLQRLAVPAEVRPVFVIAATAAFAGFAVLGLFTAVSPTFVADIIGDGHYAIAGAIVCSIFAASVIAQLVSGSVDANKAVAAGCAVLVVGMLIIAASLHVSSITLLIVGAVVAGAGQGISFSRGLAAVTEQTPQERRAEVSSSYFVVAYVAISVPVIGEGLAVEAWGLKTAGIVFALGVSALAAVCLAVILRRETRARREAQEPESESG
;
A
#
# COMPACT_ATOMS: atom_id res chain seq x y z
N MET A 1 -5.67 -7.37 -6.22
CA MET A 1 -4.55 -7.00 -5.33
C MET A 1 -3.40 -8.01 -5.35
N LEU A 2 -3.64 -9.31 -5.28
CA LEU A 2 -2.57 -10.32 -5.31
C LEU A 2 -1.59 -10.13 -6.49
N GLY A 3 -2.08 -9.96 -7.70
CA GLY A 3 -1.25 -9.77 -8.91
C GLY A 3 -0.38 -8.51 -8.92
N THR A 4 -0.72 -7.50 -8.12
CA THR A 4 0.04 -6.24 -8.11
C THR A 4 1.41 -6.37 -7.41
N THR A 5 1.53 -7.29 -6.47
CA THR A 5 2.75 -7.57 -5.71
C THR A 5 3.39 -8.92 -6.08
N LEU A 6 2.70 -9.71 -6.92
CA LEU A 6 3.19 -11.00 -7.39
C LEU A 6 4.60 -10.94 -7.99
N PRO A 7 4.97 -9.93 -8.84
CA PRO A 7 6.31 -9.86 -9.44
C PRO A 7 7.44 -9.55 -8.45
N THR A 8 7.11 -9.16 -7.21
CA THR A 8 8.10 -8.70 -6.21
C THR A 8 9.30 -9.64 -6.05
N PRO A 9 9.16 -10.93 -5.72
CA PRO A 9 10.30 -11.82 -5.58
C PRO A 9 10.95 -12.19 -6.92
N MET A 10 10.29 -11.89 -8.05
CA MET A 10 10.77 -12.25 -9.39
C MET A 10 11.73 -11.22 -9.99
N TYR A 11 11.80 -10.00 -9.41
CA TYR A 11 12.65 -8.95 -9.99
C TYR A 11 14.11 -9.33 -10.09
N GLU A 12 14.60 -10.15 -9.16
CA GLU A 12 15.98 -10.60 -9.20
C GLU A 12 16.25 -11.47 -10.43
N LEU A 13 15.37 -12.45 -10.71
CA LEU A 13 15.49 -13.29 -11.92
C LEU A 13 15.31 -12.49 -13.21
N TYR A 14 14.39 -11.51 -13.23
CA TYR A 14 14.28 -10.61 -14.40
C TYR A 14 15.52 -9.75 -14.58
N ARG A 15 16.12 -9.27 -13.48
CA ARG A 15 17.35 -8.48 -13.50
C ARG A 15 18.52 -9.29 -14.10
N GLU A 16 18.67 -10.56 -13.70
CA GLU A 16 19.67 -11.46 -14.25
C GLU A 16 19.42 -11.77 -15.73
N ARG A 17 18.16 -12.03 -16.10
CA ARG A 17 17.79 -12.42 -17.46
C ARG A 17 17.88 -11.27 -18.47
N ILE A 18 17.46 -10.07 -18.09
CA ILE A 18 17.34 -8.88 -18.97
C ILE A 18 18.56 -7.97 -18.85
N GLY A 19 19.28 -8.00 -17.72
CA GLY A 19 20.51 -7.23 -17.51
C GLY A 19 20.27 -5.77 -17.15
N PHE A 20 19.49 -5.47 -16.09
CA PHE A 20 19.24 -4.10 -15.62
C PHE A 20 19.67 -3.89 -14.17
N SER A 21 19.83 -2.62 -13.75
CA SER A 21 20.29 -2.26 -12.42
C SER A 21 19.20 -2.37 -11.34
N LEU A 22 19.59 -2.35 -10.06
CA LEU A 22 18.64 -2.30 -8.95
C LEU A 22 17.81 -1.01 -8.95
N LEU A 23 18.39 0.11 -9.38
CA LEU A 23 17.63 1.34 -9.62
C LEU A 23 16.48 1.10 -10.61
N MET A 24 16.74 0.40 -11.71
CA MET A 24 15.68 0.11 -12.67
C MET A 24 14.61 -0.80 -12.07
N THR A 25 14.94 -1.72 -11.15
CA THR A 25 13.93 -2.47 -10.38
C THR A 25 12.99 -1.54 -9.62
N THR A 26 13.53 -0.52 -8.95
CA THR A 26 12.71 0.44 -8.21
C THR A 26 11.86 1.31 -9.14
N VAL A 27 12.34 1.66 -10.31
CA VAL A 27 11.57 2.38 -11.35
C VAL A 27 10.44 1.49 -11.90
N VAL A 28 10.73 0.24 -12.24
CA VAL A 28 9.70 -0.73 -12.66
C VAL A 28 8.63 -0.88 -11.57
N PHE A 29 9.03 -1.02 -10.31
CA PHE A 29 8.09 -1.07 -9.19
C PHE A 29 7.24 0.20 -9.10
N ALA A 30 7.86 1.38 -9.15
CA ALA A 30 7.18 2.68 -9.01
C ALA A 30 6.19 2.96 -10.16
N THR A 31 6.40 2.41 -11.35
CA THR A 31 5.51 2.54 -12.51
C THR A 31 4.08 2.02 -12.20
N TYR A 32 3.95 1.03 -11.33
CA TYR A 32 2.66 0.58 -10.82
C TYR A 32 1.83 1.71 -10.20
N ALA A 33 2.46 2.53 -9.37
CA ALA A 33 1.74 3.64 -8.72
C ALA A 33 1.28 4.70 -9.72
N ALA A 34 2.03 4.95 -10.80
CA ALA A 34 1.58 5.82 -11.88
C ALA A 34 0.29 5.29 -12.53
N GLY A 35 0.20 3.97 -12.77
CA GLY A 35 -1.02 3.32 -13.25
C GLY A 35 -2.20 3.47 -12.28
N VAL A 36 -1.96 3.26 -10.98
CA VAL A 36 -3.00 3.44 -9.95
C VAL A 36 -3.49 4.88 -9.91
N LEU A 37 -2.57 5.86 -9.87
CA LEU A 37 -2.90 7.28 -9.84
C LEU A 37 -3.70 7.70 -11.07
N ALA A 38 -3.28 7.26 -12.26
CA ALA A 38 -4.02 7.51 -13.50
C ALA A 38 -5.45 6.96 -13.43
N ALA A 39 -5.61 5.71 -13.00
CA ALA A 39 -6.93 5.10 -12.85
C ALA A 39 -7.79 5.81 -11.80
N LEU A 40 -7.21 6.18 -10.65
CA LEU A 40 -7.91 6.86 -9.57
C LEU A 40 -8.44 8.23 -10.00
N LEU A 41 -7.63 8.98 -10.75
CA LEU A 41 -7.99 10.31 -11.24
C LEU A 41 -8.99 10.28 -12.40
N VAL A 42 -8.83 9.32 -13.31
CA VAL A 42 -9.65 9.26 -14.54
C VAL A 42 -10.95 8.49 -14.30
N VAL A 43 -10.87 7.33 -13.62
CA VAL A 43 -11.96 6.34 -13.58
C VAL A 43 -12.58 6.22 -12.18
N GLY A 44 -12.04 6.91 -11.17
CA GLY A 44 -12.44 6.74 -9.76
C GLY A 44 -13.94 6.91 -9.48
N ARG A 45 -14.64 7.71 -10.28
CA ARG A 45 -16.09 7.92 -10.18
C ARG A 45 -16.93 7.11 -11.19
N TRP A 46 -16.28 6.44 -12.14
CA TRP A 46 -16.99 5.78 -13.23
C TRP A 46 -17.78 4.56 -12.77
N SER A 47 -17.33 3.89 -11.71
CA SER A 47 -18.04 2.72 -11.18
C SER A 47 -19.44 3.06 -10.61
N ASP A 48 -19.68 4.32 -10.23
CA ASP A 48 -20.99 4.79 -9.79
C ASP A 48 -21.95 4.98 -10.97
N VAL A 49 -21.44 5.30 -12.16
CA VAL A 49 -22.20 5.64 -13.36
C VAL A 49 -22.34 4.44 -14.31
N VAL A 50 -21.23 3.74 -14.58
CA VAL A 50 -21.18 2.59 -15.50
C VAL A 50 -21.71 1.34 -14.82
N GLY A 51 -21.46 1.22 -13.52
CA GLY A 51 -21.81 0.06 -12.70
C GLY A 51 -20.58 -0.61 -12.09
N ARG A 52 -20.77 -1.29 -10.97
CA ARG A 52 -19.68 -2.01 -10.26
C ARG A 52 -19.17 -3.20 -11.08
N ARG A 53 -20.10 -4.01 -11.63
CA ARG A 53 -19.75 -5.21 -12.42
C ARG A 53 -18.91 -4.90 -13.65
N PRO A 54 -19.32 -4.01 -14.57
CA PRO A 54 -18.51 -3.69 -15.76
C PRO A 54 -17.12 -3.20 -15.39
N MET A 55 -17.00 -2.36 -14.37
CA MET A 55 -15.71 -1.82 -13.93
C MET A 55 -14.80 -2.88 -13.32
N LEU A 56 -15.34 -3.84 -12.55
CA LEU A 56 -14.57 -4.98 -12.04
C LEU A 56 -14.10 -5.90 -13.16
N LEU A 57 -14.92 -6.13 -14.19
CA LEU A 57 -14.50 -6.90 -15.38
C LEU A 57 -13.39 -6.19 -16.14
N VAL A 58 -13.50 -4.87 -16.34
CA VAL A 58 -12.42 -4.06 -16.95
C VAL A 58 -11.13 -4.18 -16.12
N ALA A 59 -11.20 -4.07 -14.78
CA ALA A 59 -10.05 -4.27 -13.92
C ALA A 59 -9.43 -5.67 -14.08
N THR A 60 -10.25 -6.71 -14.22
CA THR A 60 -9.79 -8.09 -14.44
C THR A 60 -9.09 -8.23 -15.79
N VAL A 61 -9.59 -7.60 -16.85
CA VAL A 61 -8.94 -7.59 -18.18
C VAL A 61 -7.55 -6.95 -18.09
N PHE A 62 -7.41 -5.80 -17.41
CA PHE A 62 -6.11 -5.18 -17.18
C PHE A 62 -5.17 -6.05 -16.36
N ALA A 63 -5.68 -6.79 -15.35
CA ALA A 63 -4.88 -7.71 -14.55
C ALA A 63 -4.34 -8.88 -15.39
N ILE A 64 -5.18 -9.45 -16.25
CA ILE A 64 -4.79 -10.54 -17.17
C ILE A 64 -3.79 -10.03 -18.21
N ALA A 65 -4.04 -8.86 -18.82
CA ALA A 65 -3.13 -8.24 -19.77
C ALA A 65 -1.75 -7.94 -19.13
N SER A 66 -1.74 -7.46 -17.87
CA SER A 66 -0.51 -7.32 -17.09
C SER A 66 0.24 -8.64 -16.93
N ALA A 67 -0.45 -9.73 -16.62
CA ALA A 67 0.17 -11.04 -16.45
C ALA A 67 0.79 -11.55 -17.75
N PHE A 68 0.15 -11.34 -18.89
CA PHE A 68 0.74 -11.66 -20.22
C PHE A 68 1.98 -10.81 -20.51
N ALA A 69 1.97 -9.52 -20.20
CA ALA A 69 3.14 -8.66 -20.38
C ALA A 69 4.35 -9.14 -19.56
N PHE A 70 4.13 -9.73 -18.37
CA PHE A 70 5.20 -10.34 -17.57
C PHE A 70 5.62 -11.72 -18.11
N LEU A 71 4.69 -12.55 -18.58
CA LEU A 71 4.99 -13.87 -19.14
C LEU A 71 5.91 -13.78 -20.39
N ASP A 72 5.63 -12.82 -21.25
CA ASP A 72 6.35 -12.61 -22.50
C ASP A 72 7.52 -11.62 -22.37
N ALA A 73 7.87 -11.22 -21.13
CA ALA A 73 8.86 -10.18 -20.89
C ALA A 73 10.26 -10.57 -21.34
N VAL A 74 10.77 -9.85 -22.34
CA VAL A 74 12.14 -9.97 -22.88
C VAL A 74 12.93 -8.67 -22.75
N ALA A 75 12.25 -7.55 -22.44
CA ALA A 75 12.85 -6.23 -22.29
C ALA A 75 12.25 -5.48 -21.09
N ILE A 76 12.95 -4.45 -20.63
CA ILE A 76 12.48 -3.58 -19.54
C ILE A 76 11.12 -2.96 -19.87
N GLY A 77 10.87 -2.63 -21.14
CA GLY A 77 9.61 -2.07 -21.61
C GLY A 77 8.39 -2.94 -21.28
N ASP A 78 8.55 -4.26 -21.37
CA ASP A 78 7.49 -5.23 -21.09
C ASP A 78 7.15 -5.23 -19.59
N LEU A 79 8.17 -5.15 -18.73
CA LEU A 79 8.00 -5.04 -17.27
C LEU A 79 7.30 -3.73 -16.89
N LEU A 80 7.68 -2.61 -17.51
CA LEU A 80 7.05 -1.31 -17.32
C LEU A 80 5.58 -1.33 -17.75
N LEU A 81 5.29 -1.91 -18.93
CA LEU A 81 3.92 -2.10 -19.41
C LEU A 81 3.10 -2.97 -18.46
N GLY A 82 3.65 -4.12 -18.05
CA GLY A 82 3.01 -5.01 -17.09
C GLY A 82 2.68 -4.29 -15.78
N ARG A 83 3.60 -3.46 -15.26
CA ARG A 83 3.39 -2.66 -14.06
C ARG A 83 2.34 -1.57 -14.22
N LEU A 84 2.35 -0.87 -15.35
CA LEU A 84 1.34 0.15 -15.65
C LEU A 84 -0.06 -0.46 -15.70
N LEU A 85 -0.23 -1.58 -16.43
CA LEU A 85 -1.50 -2.30 -16.55
C LEU A 85 -1.97 -2.85 -15.19
N SER A 86 -1.07 -3.43 -14.40
CA SER A 86 -1.34 -3.88 -13.03
C SER A 86 -1.81 -2.73 -12.15
N GLY A 87 -1.17 -1.55 -12.26
CA GLY A 87 -1.57 -0.35 -11.55
C GLY A 87 -2.96 0.12 -11.93
N VAL A 88 -3.27 0.20 -13.22
CA VAL A 88 -4.62 0.56 -13.71
C VAL A 88 -5.67 -0.41 -13.17
N SER A 89 -5.41 -1.72 -13.25
CA SER A 89 -6.28 -2.75 -12.67
C SER A 89 -6.56 -2.50 -11.19
N ALA A 90 -5.51 -2.29 -10.40
CA ALA A 90 -5.63 -2.07 -8.97
C ALA A 90 -6.36 -0.78 -8.62
N GLY A 91 -6.09 0.30 -9.34
CA GLY A 91 -6.76 1.59 -9.14
C GLY A 91 -8.27 1.51 -9.39
N ILE A 92 -8.70 0.77 -10.43
CA ILE A 92 -10.11 0.51 -10.70
C ILE A 92 -10.71 -0.41 -9.62
N ALA A 93 -10.03 -1.52 -9.31
CA ALA A 93 -10.55 -2.57 -8.45
C ALA A 93 -10.71 -2.13 -6.99
N THR A 94 -9.76 -1.36 -6.43
CA THR A 94 -9.72 -1.03 -4.99
C THR A 94 -11.01 -0.36 -4.52
N GLY A 95 -11.40 0.73 -5.14
CA GLY A 95 -12.62 1.46 -4.79
C GLY A 95 -13.88 0.71 -5.17
N THR A 96 -13.91 0.16 -6.39
CA THR A 96 -15.08 -0.53 -6.95
C THR A 96 -15.43 -1.80 -6.18
N ALA A 97 -14.44 -2.65 -5.87
CA ALA A 97 -14.69 -3.89 -5.13
C ALA A 97 -15.12 -3.61 -3.67
N THR A 98 -14.46 -2.65 -3.02
CA THR A 98 -14.82 -2.24 -1.65
C THR A 98 -16.27 -1.76 -1.59
N ALA A 99 -16.67 -0.88 -2.52
CA ALA A 99 -18.04 -0.40 -2.60
C ALA A 99 -19.04 -1.54 -2.87
N ALA A 100 -18.76 -2.40 -3.84
CA ALA A 100 -19.62 -3.52 -4.19
C ALA A 100 -19.85 -4.48 -3.00
N VAL A 101 -18.80 -4.81 -2.24
CA VAL A 101 -18.90 -5.68 -1.06
C VAL A 101 -19.74 -5.05 0.03
N ILE A 102 -19.59 -3.75 0.30
CA ILE A 102 -20.35 -3.04 1.33
C ILE A 102 -21.82 -2.86 0.89
N GLU A 103 -22.06 -2.55 -0.38
CA GLU A 103 -23.40 -2.36 -0.94
C GLU A 103 -24.19 -3.68 -0.99
N ALA A 104 -23.54 -4.80 -1.32
CA ALA A 104 -24.16 -6.13 -1.34
C ALA A 104 -24.45 -6.67 0.06
N ALA A 105 -23.82 -6.15 1.11
CA ALA A 105 -23.98 -6.63 2.47
C ALA A 105 -25.29 -6.15 3.11
N PRO A 106 -25.99 -7.00 3.90
CA PRO A 106 -27.11 -6.58 4.76
C PRO A 106 -26.70 -5.42 5.67
N ARG A 107 -27.66 -4.55 6.03
CA ARG A 107 -27.39 -3.32 6.82
C ARG A 107 -26.61 -3.61 8.11
N ASN A 108 -26.93 -4.68 8.82
CA ASN A 108 -26.28 -5.12 10.06
C ASN A 108 -24.88 -5.73 9.86
N TRP A 109 -24.47 -5.98 8.59
CA TRP A 109 -23.17 -6.58 8.26
C TRP A 109 -22.21 -5.58 7.61
N ARG A 110 -22.62 -4.33 7.35
CA ARG A 110 -21.82 -3.34 6.61
C ARG A 110 -20.44 -3.10 7.23
N THR A 111 -20.35 -3.02 8.57
CA THR A 111 -19.06 -2.89 9.25
C THR A 111 -18.16 -4.12 9.02
N ARG A 112 -18.74 -5.32 9.08
CA ARG A 112 -18.02 -6.56 8.79
C ARG A 112 -17.61 -6.64 7.31
N ALA A 113 -18.47 -6.22 6.41
CA ALA A 113 -18.18 -6.16 4.97
C ALA A 113 -17.00 -5.21 4.67
N ALA A 114 -16.96 -4.05 5.31
CA ALA A 114 -15.83 -3.13 5.19
C ALA A 114 -14.52 -3.76 5.71
N ALA A 115 -14.57 -4.47 6.85
CA ALA A 115 -13.43 -5.20 7.38
C ALA A 115 -12.97 -6.32 6.42
N ILE A 116 -13.90 -7.10 5.86
CA ILE A 116 -13.61 -8.15 4.86
C ILE A 116 -12.96 -7.53 3.62
N ALA A 117 -13.48 -6.39 3.11
CA ALA A 117 -12.91 -5.69 1.98
C ALA A 117 -11.46 -5.21 2.27
N THR A 118 -11.19 -4.71 3.47
CA THR A 118 -9.84 -4.34 3.90
C THR A 118 -8.90 -5.54 3.93
N VAL A 119 -9.34 -6.65 4.55
CA VAL A 119 -8.56 -7.90 4.62
C VAL A 119 -8.26 -8.43 3.21
N ALA A 120 -9.27 -8.47 2.34
CA ALA A 120 -9.10 -8.95 0.97
C ALA A 120 -8.16 -8.05 0.14
N ASN A 121 -8.26 -6.74 0.32
CA ASN A 121 -7.44 -5.76 -0.40
C ASN A 121 -5.96 -5.85 0.04
N ILE A 122 -5.68 -5.60 1.31
CA ILE A 122 -4.32 -5.53 1.84
C ILE A 122 -3.73 -6.94 2.01
N GLY A 123 -4.52 -7.90 2.45
CA GLY A 123 -4.11 -9.31 2.52
C GLY A 123 -3.74 -9.87 1.15
N GLY A 124 -4.47 -9.46 0.09
CA GLY A 124 -4.10 -9.80 -1.29
C GLY A 124 -2.72 -9.28 -1.67
N LEU A 125 -2.35 -8.05 -1.25
CA LEU A 125 -1.01 -7.50 -1.46
C LEU A 125 0.08 -8.34 -0.75
N GLY A 126 -0.19 -8.88 0.43
CA GLY A 126 0.75 -9.75 1.14
C GLY A 126 0.83 -11.15 0.53
N LEU A 127 -0.29 -11.71 0.10
CA LEU A 127 -0.34 -13.06 -0.46
C LEU A 127 0.36 -13.16 -1.84
N GLY A 128 0.44 -12.07 -2.61
CA GLY A 128 1.11 -12.06 -3.90
C GLY A 128 2.57 -12.50 -3.83
N PRO A 129 3.42 -11.81 -3.05
CA PRO A 129 4.82 -12.17 -2.90
C PRO A 129 5.03 -13.55 -2.26
N LEU A 130 4.17 -13.95 -1.31
CA LEU A 130 4.23 -15.26 -0.69
C LEU A 130 3.95 -16.37 -1.71
N LEU A 131 2.87 -16.25 -2.48
CA LEU A 131 2.53 -17.21 -3.54
C LEU A 131 3.64 -17.31 -4.57
N ALA A 132 4.11 -16.17 -5.07
CA ALA A 132 5.20 -16.13 -6.04
C ALA A 132 6.48 -16.75 -5.48
N GLY A 133 6.89 -16.37 -4.28
CA GLY A 133 8.09 -16.89 -3.64
C GLY A 133 8.05 -18.42 -3.42
N VAL A 134 6.91 -18.95 -3.00
CA VAL A 134 6.71 -20.41 -2.84
C VAL A 134 6.78 -21.11 -4.20
N LEU A 135 6.10 -20.60 -5.22
CA LEU A 135 6.12 -21.19 -6.55
C LEU A 135 7.52 -21.11 -7.17
N MET A 136 8.24 -20.01 -7.02
CA MET A 136 9.61 -19.85 -7.50
C MET A 136 10.58 -20.83 -6.85
N GLN A 137 10.39 -21.15 -5.57
CA GLN A 137 11.32 -22.01 -4.85
C GLN A 137 11.05 -23.50 -5.05
N PHE A 138 9.79 -23.91 -5.23
CA PHE A 138 9.39 -25.31 -5.18
C PHE A 138 8.77 -25.85 -6.47
N ALA A 139 8.43 -24.97 -7.43
CA ALA A 139 7.78 -25.37 -8.67
C ALA A 139 8.70 -25.17 -9.91
N PRO A 140 8.47 -25.91 -11.02
CA PRO A 140 9.16 -25.67 -12.27
C PRO A 140 8.75 -24.32 -12.88
N GLU A 141 9.62 -23.76 -13.71
CA GLU A 141 9.38 -22.51 -14.45
C GLU A 141 8.98 -21.32 -13.54
N PRO A 142 9.89 -20.85 -12.69
CA PRO A 142 9.60 -19.88 -11.64
C PRO A 142 9.02 -18.56 -12.13
N LEU A 143 9.34 -18.12 -13.36
CA LEU A 143 8.81 -16.87 -13.92
C LEU A 143 7.43 -17.02 -14.57
N ASN A 144 7.03 -18.24 -14.95
CA ASN A 144 5.80 -18.45 -15.71
C ASN A 144 4.63 -18.92 -14.84
N LEU A 145 4.87 -19.91 -13.97
CA LEU A 145 3.79 -20.58 -13.25
C LEU A 145 2.99 -19.64 -12.35
N ALA A 146 3.64 -18.70 -11.68
CA ALA A 146 2.95 -17.75 -10.81
C ALA A 146 1.97 -16.85 -11.59
N PHE A 147 2.34 -16.41 -12.80
CA PHE A 147 1.43 -15.61 -13.63
C PHE A 147 0.31 -16.47 -14.24
N LEU A 148 0.56 -17.72 -14.61
CA LEU A 148 -0.48 -18.65 -15.07
C LEU A 148 -1.51 -18.91 -13.97
N VAL A 149 -1.06 -19.16 -12.73
CA VAL A 149 -1.94 -19.28 -11.57
C VAL A 149 -2.73 -17.99 -11.35
N HIS A 150 -2.08 -16.83 -11.50
CA HIS A 150 -2.77 -15.54 -11.38
C HIS A 150 -3.85 -15.35 -12.46
N ILE A 151 -3.57 -15.69 -13.71
CA ILE A 151 -4.54 -15.64 -14.82
C ILE A 151 -5.74 -16.54 -14.50
N LEU A 152 -5.51 -17.77 -14.03
CA LEU A 152 -6.57 -18.67 -13.60
C LEU A 152 -7.43 -18.06 -12.50
N LEU A 153 -6.83 -17.51 -11.45
CA LEU A 153 -7.53 -16.84 -10.35
C LEU A 153 -8.33 -15.62 -10.86
N MET A 154 -7.80 -14.87 -11.82
CA MET A 154 -8.51 -13.74 -12.43
C MET A 154 -9.70 -14.22 -13.29
N GLY A 155 -9.55 -15.32 -13.99
CA GLY A 155 -10.66 -15.96 -14.71
C GLY A 155 -11.81 -16.40 -13.77
N LEU A 156 -11.47 -17.02 -12.64
CA LEU A 156 -12.44 -17.38 -11.60
C LEU A 156 -13.08 -16.14 -10.97
N ALA A 157 -12.31 -15.09 -10.72
CA ALA A 157 -12.84 -13.82 -10.22
C ALA A 157 -13.81 -13.18 -11.23
N ALA A 158 -13.45 -13.16 -12.53
CA ALA A 158 -14.32 -12.66 -13.58
C ALA A 158 -15.66 -13.46 -13.64
N ALA A 159 -15.58 -14.78 -13.60
CA ALA A 159 -16.76 -15.64 -13.56
C ALA A 159 -17.64 -15.33 -12.34
N SER A 160 -17.03 -15.13 -11.16
CA SER A 160 -17.75 -14.74 -9.94
C SER A 160 -18.44 -13.37 -10.09
N VAL A 161 -17.74 -12.38 -10.67
CA VAL A 161 -18.29 -11.03 -10.90
C VAL A 161 -19.50 -11.08 -11.87
N VAL A 162 -19.49 -11.96 -12.87
CA VAL A 162 -20.61 -12.13 -13.80
C VAL A 162 -21.88 -12.63 -13.11
N VAL A 163 -21.75 -13.46 -12.06
CA VAL A 163 -22.89 -14.02 -11.32
C VAL A 163 -23.46 -13.04 -10.28
N VAL A 164 -22.62 -12.17 -9.70
CA VAL A 164 -23.05 -11.21 -8.66
C VAL A 164 -23.96 -10.14 -9.28
N PRO A 165 -25.08 -9.77 -8.63
CA PRO A 165 -25.97 -8.69 -9.11
C PRO A 165 -25.25 -7.35 -9.08
N GLU A 166 -25.66 -6.44 -10.00
CA GLU A 166 -25.20 -5.06 -10.01
C GLU A 166 -25.68 -4.33 -8.76
N THR A 167 -24.77 -3.67 -8.04
CA THR A 167 -25.09 -2.95 -6.80
C THR A 167 -25.16 -1.45 -6.96
N SER A 168 -24.59 -0.91 -8.04
CA SER A 168 -24.61 0.54 -8.31
C SER A 168 -25.98 1.00 -8.80
N PRO A 169 -26.50 2.12 -8.30
CA PRO A 169 -27.69 2.75 -8.83
C PRO A 169 -27.47 3.38 -10.21
N ARG A 170 -26.25 3.40 -10.74
CA ARG A 170 -25.84 3.96 -12.02
C ARG A 170 -26.28 5.43 -12.19
N THR A 171 -26.06 6.22 -11.14
CA THR A 171 -26.42 7.64 -11.11
C THR A 171 -25.18 8.51 -11.17
N GLY A 172 -25.31 9.72 -11.72
CA GLY A 172 -24.23 10.70 -11.78
C GLY A 172 -23.75 10.99 -13.21
N ARG A 173 -22.59 11.63 -13.32
CA ARG A 173 -21.94 11.99 -14.60
C ARG A 173 -20.51 11.49 -14.60
N LEU A 174 -20.06 10.98 -15.74
CA LEU A 174 -18.65 10.68 -15.97
C LEU A 174 -17.82 11.96 -15.81
N GLY A 175 -16.70 11.86 -15.14
CA GLY A 175 -15.81 12.99 -14.92
C GLY A 175 -14.53 12.57 -14.21
N LEU A 176 -13.55 13.45 -14.23
CA LEU A 176 -12.31 13.27 -13.49
C LEU A 176 -12.57 13.42 -11.99
N GLN A 177 -11.83 12.62 -11.20
CA GLN A 177 -11.82 12.77 -9.74
C GLN A 177 -11.11 14.07 -9.38
N ARG A 178 -11.79 14.95 -8.66
CA ARG A 178 -11.18 16.18 -8.17
C ARG A 178 -10.33 15.87 -6.93
N LEU A 179 -9.16 16.46 -6.89
CA LEU A 179 -8.29 16.45 -5.72
C LEU A 179 -8.43 17.81 -5.03
N ALA A 180 -8.97 17.81 -3.84
CA ALA A 180 -9.10 19.05 -3.07
C ALA A 180 -9.09 18.73 -1.58
N VAL A 181 -8.43 19.60 -0.81
CA VAL A 181 -8.43 19.57 0.65
C VAL A 181 -8.94 20.93 1.15
N PRO A 182 -10.16 20.97 1.76
CA PRO A 182 -10.69 22.19 2.35
C PRO A 182 -9.73 22.81 3.36
N ALA A 183 -9.73 24.15 3.45
CA ALA A 183 -8.80 24.87 4.33
C ALA A 183 -8.94 24.43 5.79
N GLU A 184 -10.17 24.17 6.23
CA GLU A 184 -10.53 23.76 7.59
C GLU A 184 -9.95 22.38 7.95
N VAL A 185 -9.81 21.49 6.97
CA VAL A 185 -9.32 20.11 7.15
C VAL A 185 -7.80 20.01 6.95
N ARG A 186 -7.16 20.99 6.30
CA ARG A 186 -5.71 20.97 5.99
C ARG A 186 -4.82 20.66 7.18
N PRO A 187 -5.05 21.21 8.40
CA PRO A 187 -4.15 20.94 9.53
C PRO A 187 -4.15 19.46 9.95
N VAL A 188 -5.31 18.79 9.90
CA VAL A 188 -5.44 17.36 10.22
C VAL A 188 -4.94 16.53 9.04
N PHE A 189 -5.26 16.94 7.80
CA PHE A 189 -4.82 16.28 6.58
C PHE A 189 -3.29 16.20 6.50
N VAL A 190 -2.57 17.29 6.74
CA VAL A 190 -1.10 17.31 6.66
C VAL A 190 -0.48 16.32 7.64
N ILE A 191 -0.96 16.25 8.88
CA ILE A 191 -0.44 15.32 9.89
C ILE A 191 -0.73 13.88 9.48
N ALA A 192 -1.98 13.57 9.15
CA ALA A 192 -2.40 12.23 8.76
C ALA A 192 -1.70 11.77 7.47
N ALA A 193 -1.57 12.65 6.47
CA ALA A 193 -0.89 12.39 5.23
C ALA A 193 0.63 12.18 5.42
N THR A 194 1.28 12.92 6.32
CA THR A 194 2.69 12.70 6.66
C THR A 194 2.91 11.35 7.34
N ALA A 195 2.03 10.96 8.27
CA ALA A 195 2.08 9.65 8.91
C ALA A 195 1.84 8.51 7.90
N ALA A 196 0.87 8.69 7.00
CA ALA A 196 0.62 7.74 5.90
C ALA A 196 1.81 7.67 4.93
N PHE A 197 2.42 8.81 4.59
CA PHE A 197 3.60 8.87 3.74
C PHE A 197 4.74 8.04 4.34
N ALA A 198 5.07 8.24 5.61
CA ALA A 198 6.09 7.46 6.30
C ALA A 198 5.78 5.95 6.24
N GLY A 199 4.54 5.56 6.55
CA GLY A 199 4.13 4.15 6.53
C GLY A 199 4.15 3.51 5.13
N PHE A 200 3.68 4.22 4.08
CA PHE A 200 3.70 3.70 2.72
C PHE A 200 5.09 3.65 2.10
N ALA A 201 6.00 4.54 2.48
CA ALA A 201 7.40 4.45 2.10
C ALA A 201 8.03 3.13 2.57
N VAL A 202 7.68 2.67 3.77
CA VAL A 202 8.12 1.35 4.28
C VAL A 202 7.56 0.20 3.46
N LEU A 203 6.25 0.23 3.14
CA LEU A 203 5.65 -0.79 2.28
C LEU A 203 6.33 -0.85 0.91
N GLY A 204 6.66 0.32 0.34
CA GLY A 204 7.42 0.43 -0.91
C GLY A 204 8.79 -0.22 -0.81
N LEU A 205 9.57 0.10 0.23
CA LEU A 205 10.86 -0.50 0.49
C LEU A 205 10.79 -2.03 0.54
N PHE A 206 9.90 -2.57 1.38
CA PHE A 206 9.75 -4.01 1.54
C PHE A 206 9.30 -4.70 0.26
N THR A 207 8.44 -4.08 -0.52
CA THR A 207 7.96 -4.67 -1.77
C THR A 207 8.98 -4.58 -2.91
N ALA A 208 9.82 -3.54 -2.95
CA ALA A 208 10.76 -3.35 -4.06
C ALA A 208 12.15 -3.93 -3.78
N VAL A 209 12.64 -3.85 -2.54
CA VAL A 209 14.05 -4.04 -2.21
C VAL A 209 14.28 -5.18 -1.20
N SER A 210 13.29 -5.53 -0.36
CA SER A 210 13.45 -6.58 0.65
C SER A 210 13.90 -7.94 0.10
N PRO A 211 13.45 -8.43 -1.07
CA PRO A 211 13.98 -9.67 -1.63
C PRO A 211 15.50 -9.64 -1.82
N THR A 212 16.04 -8.50 -2.27
CA THR A 212 17.49 -8.31 -2.42
C THR A 212 18.21 -8.29 -1.07
N PHE A 213 17.63 -7.68 -0.03
CA PHE A 213 18.17 -7.74 1.32
C PHE A 213 18.19 -9.17 1.88
N VAL A 214 17.17 -9.97 1.60
CA VAL A 214 17.12 -11.37 2.03
C VAL A 214 18.22 -12.17 1.34
N ALA A 215 18.41 -11.99 0.02
CA ALA A 215 19.50 -12.63 -0.73
C ALA A 215 20.88 -12.23 -0.19
N ASP A 216 21.10 -10.96 0.17
CA ASP A 216 22.37 -10.47 0.75
C ASP A 216 22.66 -11.08 2.14
N ILE A 217 21.62 -11.35 2.94
CA ILE A 217 21.78 -11.86 4.33
C ILE A 217 21.95 -13.39 4.37
N ILE A 218 21.15 -14.15 3.61
CA ILE A 218 21.08 -15.62 3.71
C ILE A 218 21.40 -16.35 2.40
N GLY A 219 21.78 -15.63 1.35
CA GLY A 219 22.09 -16.14 0.03
C GLY A 219 20.88 -16.22 -0.90
N ASP A 220 21.17 -16.46 -2.18
CA ASP A 220 20.16 -16.55 -3.22
C ASP A 220 19.29 -17.81 -3.11
N GLY A 221 18.17 -17.83 -3.81
CA GLY A 221 17.25 -18.99 -3.85
C GLY A 221 16.25 -19.09 -2.70
N HIS A 222 16.29 -18.20 -1.72
CA HIS A 222 15.35 -18.20 -0.58
C HIS A 222 14.08 -17.37 -0.87
N TYR A 223 13.48 -17.55 -2.05
CA TYR A 223 12.34 -16.75 -2.54
C TYR A 223 11.09 -16.85 -1.66
N ALA A 224 10.82 -18.04 -1.09
CA ALA A 224 9.67 -18.23 -0.18
C ALA A 224 9.84 -17.42 1.11
N ILE A 225 11.06 -17.32 1.65
CA ILE A 225 11.36 -16.51 2.84
C ILE A 225 11.19 -15.03 2.51
N ALA A 226 11.72 -14.57 1.37
CA ALA A 226 11.55 -13.19 0.92
C ALA A 226 10.06 -12.84 0.76
N GLY A 227 9.28 -13.70 0.11
CA GLY A 227 7.83 -13.55 -0.01
C GLY A 227 7.10 -13.54 1.32
N ALA A 228 7.51 -14.39 2.27
CA ALA A 228 6.92 -14.46 3.62
C ALA A 228 7.19 -13.19 4.44
N ILE A 229 8.39 -12.60 4.32
CA ILE A 229 8.72 -11.33 4.98
C ILE A 229 7.84 -10.20 4.44
N VAL A 230 7.68 -10.10 3.13
CA VAL A 230 6.78 -9.10 2.53
C VAL A 230 5.32 -9.39 2.93
N CYS A 231 4.90 -10.65 2.99
CA CYS A 231 3.57 -11.01 3.49
C CYS A 231 3.36 -10.58 4.93
N SER A 232 4.37 -10.73 5.80
CA SER A 232 4.27 -10.44 7.23
C SER A 232 3.99 -8.95 7.52
N ILE A 233 4.60 -8.03 6.77
CA ILE A 233 4.34 -6.58 6.93
C ILE A 233 2.89 -6.23 6.58
N PHE A 234 2.34 -6.80 5.49
CA PHE A 234 0.95 -6.60 5.10
C PHE A 234 -0.02 -7.25 6.07
N ALA A 235 0.27 -8.46 6.55
CA ALA A 235 -0.54 -9.14 7.55
C ALA A 235 -0.61 -8.35 8.86
N ALA A 236 0.52 -7.87 9.36
CA ALA A 236 0.59 -7.01 10.54
C ALA A 236 -0.19 -5.70 10.33
N SER A 237 -0.08 -5.09 9.15
CA SER A 237 -0.86 -3.90 8.79
C SER A 237 -2.37 -4.17 8.86
N VAL A 238 -2.86 -5.26 8.26
CA VAL A 238 -4.29 -5.63 8.31
C VAL A 238 -4.77 -5.83 9.73
N ILE A 239 -4.05 -6.62 10.52
CA ILE A 239 -4.41 -6.90 11.91
C ILE A 239 -4.50 -5.60 12.70
N ALA A 240 -3.49 -4.75 12.57
CA ALA A 240 -3.42 -3.46 13.25
C ALA A 240 -4.56 -2.51 12.84
N GLN A 241 -4.94 -2.46 11.57
CA GLN A 241 -6.09 -1.70 11.09
C GLN A 241 -7.40 -2.17 11.72
N LEU A 242 -7.61 -3.49 11.79
CA LEU A 242 -8.83 -4.06 12.37
C LEU A 242 -8.93 -3.79 13.88
N VAL A 243 -7.82 -3.95 14.61
CA VAL A 243 -7.79 -3.77 16.07
C VAL A 243 -7.89 -2.31 16.46
N SER A 244 -7.27 -1.39 15.70
CA SER A 244 -7.27 0.04 16.02
C SER A 244 -8.59 0.76 15.72
N GLY A 245 -9.55 0.10 15.08
CA GLY A 245 -10.80 0.71 14.60
C GLY A 245 -11.64 1.40 15.67
N SER A 246 -11.58 0.97 16.92
CA SER A 246 -12.32 1.51 18.06
C SER A 246 -11.56 2.60 18.84
N VAL A 247 -10.27 2.84 18.53
CA VAL A 247 -9.44 3.82 19.24
C VAL A 247 -9.68 5.22 18.66
N ASP A 248 -9.61 6.25 19.51
CA ASP A 248 -9.65 7.65 19.06
C ASP A 248 -8.60 7.90 17.95
N ALA A 249 -9.03 8.57 16.88
CA ALA A 249 -8.24 8.68 15.67
C ALA A 249 -6.89 9.39 15.90
N ASN A 250 -6.86 10.48 16.66
CA ASN A 250 -5.64 11.25 16.89
C ASN A 250 -4.63 10.47 17.76
N LYS A 251 -5.13 9.86 18.85
CA LYS A 251 -4.29 9.02 19.73
C LYS A 251 -3.76 7.80 18.99
N ALA A 252 -4.58 7.19 18.13
CA ALA A 252 -4.16 6.05 17.33
C ALA A 252 -3.11 6.42 16.30
N VAL A 253 -3.22 7.58 15.63
CA VAL A 253 -2.17 8.05 14.69
C VAL A 253 -0.86 8.27 15.43
N ALA A 254 -0.89 8.89 16.64
CA ALA A 254 0.30 9.07 17.47
C ALA A 254 0.95 7.71 17.85
N ALA A 255 0.12 6.76 18.33
CA ALA A 255 0.59 5.40 18.62
C ALA A 255 1.16 4.72 17.40
N GLY A 256 0.51 4.82 16.23
CA GLY A 256 0.98 4.28 14.96
C GLY A 256 2.34 4.86 14.55
N CYS A 257 2.54 6.17 14.69
CA CYS A 257 3.83 6.82 14.45
C CYS A 257 4.92 6.29 15.41
N ALA A 258 4.61 6.15 16.70
CA ALA A 258 5.56 5.61 17.68
C ALA A 258 5.96 4.16 17.35
N VAL A 259 5.00 3.30 17.02
CA VAL A 259 5.22 1.92 16.60
C VAL A 259 6.05 1.88 15.31
N LEU A 260 5.77 2.77 14.35
CA LEU A 260 6.54 2.87 13.10
C LEU A 260 7.99 3.28 13.36
N VAL A 261 8.25 4.24 14.25
CA VAL A 261 9.61 4.63 14.68
C VAL A 261 10.37 3.41 15.21
N VAL A 262 9.76 2.67 16.15
CA VAL A 262 10.38 1.47 16.73
C VAL A 262 10.67 0.41 15.65
N GLY A 263 9.69 0.13 14.77
CA GLY A 263 9.86 -0.82 13.68
C GLY A 263 11.00 -0.44 12.74
N MET A 264 11.12 0.83 12.37
CA MET A 264 12.17 1.32 11.49
C MET A 264 13.57 1.27 12.15
N LEU A 265 13.66 1.53 13.44
CA LEU A 265 14.92 1.38 14.18
C LEU A 265 15.34 -0.10 14.28
N ILE A 266 14.38 -1.03 14.45
CA ILE A 266 14.66 -2.47 14.40
C ILE A 266 15.14 -2.88 13.01
N ILE A 267 14.54 -2.36 11.93
CA ILE A 267 14.99 -2.62 10.55
C ILE A 267 16.41 -2.09 10.34
N ALA A 268 16.71 -0.86 10.76
CA ALA A 268 18.06 -0.31 10.68
C ALA A 268 19.08 -1.18 11.43
N ALA A 269 18.73 -1.64 12.64
CA ALA A 269 19.56 -2.56 13.41
C ALA A 269 19.71 -3.91 12.69
N SER A 270 18.64 -4.47 12.11
CA SER A 270 18.68 -5.74 11.36
C SER A 270 19.68 -5.69 10.20
N LEU A 271 19.65 -4.60 9.44
CA LEU A 271 20.59 -4.38 8.33
C LEU A 271 22.02 -4.18 8.83
N HIS A 272 22.21 -3.48 9.96
CA HIS A 272 23.54 -3.28 10.54
C HIS A 272 24.20 -4.59 10.95
N VAL A 273 23.46 -5.48 11.63
CA VAL A 273 23.99 -6.77 12.12
C VAL A 273 23.72 -7.95 11.18
N SER A 274 23.10 -7.69 10.00
CA SER A 274 22.73 -8.71 8.99
C SER A 274 21.90 -9.86 9.60
N SER A 275 20.81 -9.51 10.32
CA SER A 275 19.95 -10.48 11.02
C SER A 275 18.56 -10.56 10.39
N ILE A 276 18.22 -11.72 9.81
CA ILE A 276 16.91 -11.97 9.24
C ILE A 276 15.78 -11.97 10.29
N THR A 277 16.08 -12.44 11.50
CA THR A 277 15.09 -12.43 12.59
C THR A 277 14.69 -11.01 12.95
N LEU A 278 15.66 -10.09 13.08
CA LEU A 278 15.39 -8.68 13.33
C LEU A 278 14.65 -8.04 12.14
N LEU A 279 14.94 -8.47 10.91
CA LEU A 279 14.23 -7.97 9.71
C LEU A 279 12.75 -8.35 9.77
N ILE A 280 12.43 -9.60 10.13
CA ILE A 280 11.04 -10.07 10.29
C ILE A 280 10.33 -9.32 11.42
N VAL A 281 10.98 -9.19 12.59
CA VAL A 281 10.39 -8.45 13.71
C VAL A 281 10.15 -7.00 13.34
N GLY A 282 11.13 -6.34 12.71
CA GLY A 282 11.01 -4.98 12.23
C GLY A 282 9.90 -4.81 11.20
N ALA A 283 9.75 -5.76 10.26
CA ALA A 283 8.68 -5.77 9.27
C ALA A 283 7.28 -5.84 9.94
N VAL A 284 7.10 -6.75 10.90
CA VAL A 284 5.83 -6.89 11.64
C VAL A 284 5.51 -5.63 12.43
N VAL A 285 6.47 -5.08 13.17
CA VAL A 285 6.28 -3.87 13.97
C VAL A 285 6.00 -2.65 13.07
N ALA A 286 6.79 -2.46 12.00
CA ALA A 286 6.60 -1.35 11.07
C ALA A 286 5.25 -1.47 10.32
N GLY A 287 4.86 -2.70 9.92
CA GLY A 287 3.57 -2.97 9.31
C GLY A 287 2.40 -2.62 10.22
N ALA A 288 2.48 -2.96 11.50
CA ALA A 288 1.47 -2.57 12.48
C ALA A 288 1.37 -1.03 12.61
N GLY A 289 2.51 -0.34 12.74
CA GLY A 289 2.56 1.13 12.80
C GLY A 289 1.96 1.78 11.55
N GLN A 290 2.29 1.25 10.36
CA GLN A 290 1.74 1.70 9.08
C GLN A 290 0.22 1.51 9.04
N GLY A 291 -0.28 0.33 9.41
CA GLY A 291 -1.70 0.01 9.37
C GLY A 291 -2.53 0.94 10.27
N ILE A 292 -2.08 1.18 11.49
CA ILE A 292 -2.72 2.12 12.43
C ILE A 292 -2.70 3.53 11.85
N SER A 293 -1.51 4.04 11.49
CA SER A 293 -1.34 5.41 11.01
C SER A 293 -2.19 5.71 9.79
N PHE A 294 -2.23 4.78 8.83
CA PHE A 294 -2.99 4.96 7.59
C PHE A 294 -4.49 4.94 7.83
N SER A 295 -5.01 3.88 8.48
CA SER A 295 -6.46 3.71 8.64
C SER A 295 -7.06 4.77 9.55
N ARG A 296 -6.39 5.08 10.67
CA ARG A 296 -6.87 6.09 11.61
C ARG A 296 -6.63 7.51 11.12
N GLY A 297 -5.55 7.73 10.35
CA GLY A 297 -5.31 9.01 9.67
C GLY A 297 -6.41 9.32 8.63
N LEU A 298 -6.80 8.34 7.81
CA LEU A 298 -7.91 8.49 6.88
C LEU A 298 -9.23 8.76 7.61
N ALA A 299 -9.50 8.06 8.72
CA ALA A 299 -10.69 8.28 9.55
C ALA A 299 -10.69 9.71 10.12
N ALA A 300 -9.59 10.17 10.74
CA ALA A 300 -9.48 11.52 11.30
C ALA A 300 -9.77 12.61 10.26
N VAL A 301 -9.27 12.44 9.05
CA VAL A 301 -9.48 13.38 7.95
C VAL A 301 -10.92 13.34 7.45
N THR A 302 -11.50 12.16 7.27
CA THR A 302 -12.86 12.01 6.72
C THR A 302 -13.95 12.40 7.72
N GLU A 303 -13.75 12.18 9.02
CA GLU A 303 -14.67 12.60 10.09
C GLU A 303 -14.83 14.13 10.14
N GLN A 304 -13.76 14.88 9.88
CA GLN A 304 -13.78 16.35 9.87
C GLN A 304 -14.17 16.95 8.50
N THR A 305 -14.38 16.10 7.48
CA THR A 305 -14.71 16.54 6.13
C THR A 305 -16.23 16.49 5.90
N PRO A 306 -16.87 17.55 5.35
CA PRO A 306 -18.25 17.51 4.91
C PRO A 306 -18.51 16.34 3.96
N GLN A 307 -19.69 15.71 4.08
CA GLN A 307 -20.02 14.47 3.37
C GLN A 307 -19.82 14.57 1.85
N GLU A 308 -20.18 15.72 1.26
CA GLU A 308 -20.10 16.00 -0.18
C GLU A 308 -18.65 16.05 -0.69
N ARG A 309 -17.69 16.31 0.19
CA ARG A 309 -16.26 16.48 -0.16
C ARG A 309 -15.37 15.33 0.29
N ARG A 310 -15.91 14.34 0.99
CA ARG A 310 -15.14 13.19 1.51
C ARG A 310 -14.40 12.42 0.42
N ALA A 311 -15.03 12.24 -0.74
CA ALA A 311 -14.41 11.54 -1.87
C ALA A 311 -13.17 12.30 -2.40
N GLU A 312 -13.23 13.64 -2.50
CA GLU A 312 -12.12 14.47 -2.97
C GLU A 312 -10.93 14.40 -1.99
N VAL A 313 -11.21 14.50 -0.69
CA VAL A 313 -10.19 14.47 0.36
C VAL A 313 -9.57 13.09 0.49
N SER A 314 -10.38 12.02 0.46
CA SER A 314 -9.87 10.64 0.48
C SER A 314 -8.99 10.35 -0.74
N SER A 315 -9.39 10.80 -1.93
CA SER A 315 -8.57 10.64 -3.13
C SER A 315 -7.24 11.38 -3.00
N SER A 316 -7.24 12.59 -2.45
CA SER A 316 -6.01 13.36 -2.17
C SER A 316 -5.11 12.60 -1.19
N TYR A 317 -5.68 11.95 -0.19
CA TYR A 317 -4.95 11.12 0.78
C TYR A 317 -4.31 9.88 0.15
N PHE A 318 -5.04 9.19 -0.74
CA PHE A 318 -4.51 8.07 -1.50
C PHE A 318 -3.40 8.49 -2.46
N VAL A 319 -3.51 9.68 -3.09
CA VAL A 319 -2.42 10.21 -3.93
C VAL A 319 -1.13 10.34 -3.12
N VAL A 320 -1.18 10.89 -1.89
CA VAL A 320 -0.01 10.96 -1.01
C VAL A 320 0.54 9.56 -0.70
N ALA A 321 -0.31 8.58 -0.43
CA ALA A 321 0.11 7.20 -0.17
C ALA A 321 0.80 6.56 -1.38
N TYR A 322 0.28 6.76 -2.60
CA TYR A 322 0.91 6.21 -3.82
C TYR A 322 2.19 6.95 -4.23
N VAL A 323 2.30 8.24 -3.96
CA VAL A 323 3.57 8.98 -4.10
C VAL A 323 4.60 8.44 -3.10
N ALA A 324 4.17 8.16 -1.86
CA ALA A 324 5.02 7.64 -0.80
C ALA A 324 5.56 6.23 -1.09
N ILE A 325 4.78 5.37 -1.74
CA ILE A 325 5.23 4.02 -2.11
C ILE A 325 6.19 4.03 -3.30
N SER A 326 6.32 5.13 -4.03
CA SER A 326 7.07 5.23 -5.29
C SER A 326 8.30 6.11 -5.19
N VAL A 327 8.13 7.39 -4.86
CA VAL A 327 9.22 8.37 -4.90
C VAL A 327 10.37 8.02 -3.93
N PRO A 328 10.10 7.68 -2.65
CA PRO A 328 11.18 7.28 -1.74
C PRO A 328 11.91 6.02 -2.19
N VAL A 329 11.21 5.07 -2.82
CA VAL A 329 11.80 3.81 -3.29
C VAL A 329 12.72 4.04 -4.51
N ILE A 330 12.37 4.96 -5.41
CA ILE A 330 13.30 5.37 -6.49
C ILE A 330 14.53 6.04 -5.87
N GLY A 331 14.34 6.91 -4.88
CA GLY A 331 15.44 7.51 -4.11
C GLY A 331 16.33 6.46 -3.44
N GLU A 332 15.73 5.40 -2.90
CA GLU A 332 16.46 4.25 -2.35
C GLU A 332 17.30 3.55 -3.43
N GLY A 333 16.73 3.30 -4.62
CA GLY A 333 17.46 2.72 -5.75
C GLY A 333 18.70 3.55 -6.13
N LEU A 334 18.58 4.88 -6.19
CA LEU A 334 19.71 5.78 -6.43
C LEU A 334 20.74 5.71 -5.29
N ALA A 335 20.28 5.67 -4.05
CA ALA A 335 21.15 5.58 -2.89
C ALA A 335 21.93 4.25 -2.85
N VAL A 336 21.30 3.15 -3.28
CA VAL A 336 21.97 1.84 -3.38
C VAL A 336 23.10 1.85 -4.40
N GLU A 337 22.90 2.49 -5.56
CA GLU A 337 23.99 2.63 -6.55
C GLU A 337 25.14 3.47 -6.04
N ALA A 338 24.87 4.48 -5.21
CA ALA A 338 25.89 5.40 -4.68
C ALA A 338 26.59 4.87 -3.42
N TRP A 339 25.87 4.22 -2.50
CA TRP A 339 26.34 3.90 -1.14
C TRP A 339 26.30 2.40 -0.82
N GLY A 340 25.80 1.58 -1.73
CA GLY A 340 25.56 0.15 -1.51
C GLY A 340 24.28 -0.14 -0.73
N LEU A 341 23.79 -1.37 -0.87
CA LEU A 341 22.49 -1.83 -0.40
C LEU A 341 22.28 -1.62 1.11
N LYS A 342 23.24 -2.01 1.92
CA LYS A 342 23.17 -1.96 3.39
C LYS A 342 23.11 -0.51 3.91
N THR A 343 23.97 0.37 3.38
CA THR A 343 24.04 1.77 3.81
C THR A 343 22.78 2.52 3.39
N ALA A 344 22.34 2.35 2.17
CA ALA A 344 21.12 2.96 1.65
C ALA A 344 19.90 2.57 2.49
N GLY A 345 19.72 1.26 2.76
CA GLY A 345 18.62 0.77 3.59
C GLY A 345 18.63 1.31 5.02
N ILE A 346 19.80 1.43 5.64
CA ILE A 346 19.93 2.04 7.00
C ILE A 346 19.53 3.53 6.94
N VAL A 347 20.06 4.28 5.97
CA VAL A 347 19.75 5.71 5.82
C VAL A 347 18.26 5.92 5.54
N PHE A 348 17.66 5.10 4.68
CA PHE A 348 16.24 5.12 4.43
C PHE A 348 15.42 4.85 5.71
N ALA A 349 15.77 3.80 6.45
CA ALA A 349 15.09 3.43 7.69
C ALA A 349 15.16 4.55 8.73
N LEU A 350 16.32 5.18 8.90
CA LEU A 350 16.50 6.32 9.80
C LEU A 350 15.73 7.56 9.31
N GLY A 351 15.70 7.82 8.01
CA GLY A 351 14.96 8.93 7.41
C GLY A 351 13.45 8.81 7.64
N VAL A 352 12.88 7.62 7.40
CA VAL A 352 11.46 7.35 7.67
C VAL A 352 11.16 7.40 9.17
N SER A 353 12.06 6.86 10.01
CA SER A 353 11.94 6.94 11.48
C SER A 353 11.91 8.41 11.95
N ALA A 354 12.80 9.25 11.43
CA ALA A 354 12.83 10.69 11.73
C ALA A 354 11.53 11.38 11.30
N LEU A 355 11.01 11.09 10.10
CA LEU A 355 9.75 11.65 9.62
C LEU A 355 8.57 11.25 10.52
N ALA A 356 8.47 9.98 10.91
CA ALA A 356 7.45 9.49 11.83
C ALA A 356 7.59 10.12 13.24
N ALA A 357 8.81 10.29 13.73
CA ALA A 357 9.10 10.94 15.01
C ALA A 357 8.70 12.43 15.00
N VAL A 358 8.98 13.15 13.92
CA VAL A 358 8.53 14.54 13.76
C VAL A 358 7.00 14.62 13.75
N CYS A 359 6.33 13.73 13.01
CA CYS A 359 4.88 13.66 13.01
C CYS A 359 4.31 13.42 14.43
N LEU A 360 4.86 12.45 15.15
CA LEU A 360 4.51 12.16 16.54
C LEU A 360 4.71 13.38 17.45
N ALA A 361 5.84 14.05 17.35
CA ALA A 361 6.14 15.25 18.16
C ALA A 361 5.14 16.39 17.90
N VAL A 362 4.73 16.58 16.65
CA VAL A 362 3.72 17.58 16.27
C VAL A 362 2.36 17.24 16.90
N ILE A 363 1.94 15.97 16.85
CA ILE A 363 0.67 15.52 17.45
C ILE A 363 0.69 15.77 18.96
N LEU A 364 1.73 15.33 19.67
CA LEU A 364 1.85 15.46 21.12
C LEU A 364 1.88 16.94 21.57
N ARG A 365 2.56 17.80 20.82
CA ARG A 365 2.57 19.25 21.10
C ARG A 365 1.19 19.88 20.94
N ARG A 366 0.40 19.48 19.95
CA ARG A 366 -0.97 19.98 19.78
C ARG A 366 -1.88 19.53 20.90
N GLU A 367 -1.81 18.27 21.32
CA GLU A 367 -2.59 17.76 22.45
C GLU A 367 -2.25 18.48 23.76
N THR A 368 -0.95 18.75 23.99
CA THR A 368 -0.49 19.46 25.20
C THR A 368 -1.00 20.91 25.23
N ARG A 369 -0.99 21.59 24.07
CA ARG A 369 -1.54 22.95 23.97
C ARG A 369 -3.04 22.97 24.22
N ALA A 370 -3.81 22.10 23.58
CA ALA A 370 -5.25 22.02 23.76
C ALA A 370 -5.64 21.72 25.22
N ARG A 371 -4.86 20.90 25.93
CA ARG A 371 -5.06 20.64 27.38
C ARG A 371 -4.75 21.85 28.23
N ARG A 372 -3.73 22.63 27.90
CA ARG A 372 -3.41 23.87 28.67
C ARG A 372 -4.48 24.93 28.49
N GLU A 373 -4.94 25.16 27.25
CA GLU A 373 -6.03 26.10 26.95
C GLU A 373 -7.34 25.69 27.61
N ALA A 374 -7.62 24.40 27.77
CA ALA A 374 -8.79 23.90 28.51
C ALA A 374 -8.65 23.98 30.02
N GLN A 375 -7.46 24.21 30.57
CA GLN A 375 -7.15 24.30 31.98
C GLN A 375 -6.99 25.76 32.50
N GLU A 376 -6.89 26.74 31.57
CA GLU A 376 -6.92 28.16 31.90
C GLU A 376 -8.41 28.61 31.99
N PRO A 377 -9.09 28.54 33.18
CA PRO A 377 -10.45 29.02 33.30
C PRO A 377 -10.41 30.54 33.41
N GLU A 378 -11.36 31.21 32.77
CA GLU A 378 -11.93 32.53 33.01
C GLU A 378 -11.49 33.30 34.30
N SER A 379 -10.19 33.46 34.50
CA SER A 379 -9.68 34.27 35.61
C SER A 379 -9.66 35.77 35.27
N GLU A 380 -10.24 36.21 34.14
CA GLU A 380 -10.30 37.61 33.71
C GLU A 380 -11.72 38.16 33.50
N SER A 381 -12.74 37.57 34.14
CA SER A 381 -14.07 38.21 34.20
C SER A 381 -14.49 38.42 35.63
N GLY A 382 -13.70 39.19 36.38
CA GLY A 382 -14.04 39.70 37.70
C GLY A 382 -13.81 41.20 37.76
#